data_821d3b7179509d926059aa5f42276951
#
_entry.id   821d3b7179509d926059aa5f42276951
#
_cell.length_a   1.000
_cell.length_b   1.000
_cell.length_c   1.000
_cell.angle_alpha   90.00
_cell.angle_beta   90.00
_cell.angle_gamma   90.00
#
_symmetry.space_group_name_H-M   'P 1'
#
loop_
_entity.id
_entity.type
_entity.pdbx_description
1 polymer ?
#
loop_
_entity_poly.entity_id
_entity_poly.type
_entity_poly.pdbx_seq_one_letter_code
_entity_poly.pdbx_strand_id
1 'polypeptide(L)'
;MTIEYGKSFEEPGFKATYLGKDITDKAWIEGTVDDKVLGEYKLKYKVRKNKITITKERTVKIVDTVKPVITLNGEQDTKICPNTIYKEEGYTAVDNYDGDITKNVKVTRKEDQMIYTVSDSSNNKETVIRTIEKKDVNAPVITLKGGENYYVTQNGKYKDPGYTAEDECEGDLTSRVTVKGIVNTKEVGTYELEYSVEDSMKNKAVVKRTVYVTKEIATADPIKGTIYLTFDDGPSATITPKVLKILKEKNVKATFFVINHSDNLNYLIKQEYDEGHTVALHSMTHNYSKVYSSVDAYFKDLEAIRDKVQSITGESPTIIRFPGGSSNTVSRHYSKGIMKTLTREVINKGYHYFDWNVSSGDAGEAKTSSDVYRNVTKGLSKSRANVILMHDFESNYKTLTALSDIIDYGKANGYEFLAIDMSTAMVRHSVNN
;
A
#
# COMPACT_ATOMS: atom_id res chain seq x y z
N MET A 1 22.60 -41.85 -38.69
CA MET A 1 21.35 -41.42 -38.04
C MET A 1 21.74 -40.39 -36.96
N THR A 2 21.07 -39.27 -36.90
CA THR A 2 21.34 -38.24 -35.90
C THR A 2 20.13 -38.09 -35.02
N ILE A 3 20.32 -37.98 -33.72
CA ILE A 3 19.28 -37.88 -32.71
C ILE A 3 19.67 -36.71 -31.80
N GLU A 4 18.70 -35.86 -31.53
CA GLU A 4 18.84 -34.76 -30.59
C GLU A 4 18.87 -35.29 -29.17
N TYR A 5 19.74 -34.76 -28.32
CA TYR A 5 19.79 -35.04 -26.88
C TYR A 5 18.40 -34.85 -26.21
N GLY A 6 18.08 -35.78 -25.34
CA GLY A 6 16.76 -35.81 -24.69
C GLY A 6 15.66 -36.53 -25.46
N LYS A 7 15.98 -36.99 -26.70
CA LYS A 7 15.10 -37.90 -27.46
C LYS A 7 15.62 -39.31 -27.37
N SER A 8 14.75 -40.27 -27.07
CA SER A 8 15.11 -41.67 -26.98
C SER A 8 15.51 -42.26 -28.33
N PHE A 9 16.56 -43.08 -28.31
CA PHE A 9 16.93 -43.86 -29.46
C PHE A 9 16.00 -45.08 -29.60
N GLU A 10 15.33 -45.14 -30.74
CA GLU A 10 14.59 -46.34 -31.15
C GLU A 10 15.26 -46.97 -32.35
N GLU A 11 15.56 -48.27 -32.26
CA GLU A 11 16.14 -48.99 -33.38
C GLU A 11 15.15 -49.09 -34.53
N PRO A 12 15.42 -48.47 -35.70
CA PRO A 12 14.49 -48.43 -36.83
C PRO A 12 14.36 -49.78 -37.57
N GLY A 13 15.05 -50.77 -37.08
CA GLY A 13 15.05 -52.09 -37.68
C GLY A 13 16.08 -52.31 -38.80
N PHE A 14 16.26 -53.57 -39.21
CA PHE A 14 17.12 -53.98 -40.29
C PHE A 14 16.55 -55.27 -40.88
N LYS A 15 17.04 -55.62 -42.05
CA LYS A 15 16.67 -56.89 -42.73
C LYS A 15 17.92 -57.60 -43.18
N ALA A 16 17.99 -58.95 -42.93
CA ALA A 16 19.03 -59.83 -43.40
C ALA A 16 18.45 -60.84 -44.32
N THR A 17 19.04 -61.04 -45.50
CA THR A 17 18.60 -62.05 -46.53
C THR A 17 19.74 -62.93 -46.97
N TYR A 18 19.43 -64.13 -47.23
CA TYR A 18 20.37 -65.14 -47.86
C TYR A 18 19.66 -65.87 -48.98
N LEU A 19 20.18 -65.77 -50.18
CA LEU A 19 19.60 -66.40 -51.41
C LEU A 19 18.08 -66.07 -51.52
N GLY A 20 17.70 -64.82 -51.30
CA GLY A 20 16.34 -64.35 -51.38
C GLY A 20 15.44 -64.72 -50.20
N LYS A 21 15.90 -65.53 -49.24
CA LYS A 21 15.14 -65.89 -48.03
C LYS A 21 15.47 -64.96 -46.89
N ASP A 22 14.44 -64.52 -46.14
CA ASP A 22 14.61 -63.74 -44.93
C ASP A 22 15.24 -64.60 -43.84
N ILE A 23 16.32 -64.05 -43.21
CA ILE A 23 17.05 -64.69 -42.10
C ILE A 23 17.29 -63.67 -40.99
N THR A 24 16.47 -62.63 -40.90
CA THR A 24 16.61 -61.56 -39.94
C THR A 24 16.53 -62.07 -38.51
N ASP A 25 15.77 -63.13 -38.26
CA ASP A 25 15.63 -63.80 -36.97
C ASP A 25 16.96 -64.45 -36.45
N LYS A 26 17.96 -64.60 -37.33
CA LYS A 26 19.29 -65.13 -37.01
C LYS A 26 20.36 -64.10 -36.86
N ALA A 27 19.99 -62.81 -36.95
CA ALA A 27 20.90 -61.74 -36.80
C ALA A 27 20.85 -61.19 -35.34
N TRP A 28 21.95 -60.60 -34.91
CA TRP A 28 22.05 -59.99 -33.63
C TRP A 28 22.76 -58.59 -33.75
N ILE A 29 22.52 -57.73 -32.76
CA ILE A 29 23.15 -56.43 -32.72
C ILE A 29 24.19 -56.44 -31.60
N GLU A 30 25.38 -55.94 -31.90
CA GLU A 30 26.41 -55.61 -30.89
C GLU A 30 26.60 -54.11 -30.81
N GLY A 31 26.76 -53.63 -29.61
CA GLY A 31 26.84 -52.20 -29.28
C GLY A 31 25.54 -51.67 -28.68
N THR A 32 25.65 -50.58 -28.02
CA THR A 32 24.53 -49.87 -27.39
C THR A 32 24.63 -48.38 -27.72
N VAL A 33 23.51 -47.73 -27.73
CA VAL A 33 23.44 -46.27 -27.84
C VAL A 33 23.03 -45.75 -26.48
N ASP A 34 23.80 -44.83 -25.90
CA ASP A 34 23.42 -44.07 -24.73
C ASP A 34 22.89 -42.72 -25.24
N ASP A 35 21.59 -42.58 -25.25
CA ASP A 35 20.89 -41.39 -25.74
C ASP A 35 20.97 -40.19 -24.75
N LYS A 36 21.59 -40.41 -23.59
CA LYS A 36 21.85 -39.38 -22.57
C LYS A 36 23.27 -38.80 -22.61
N VAL A 37 24.10 -39.27 -23.53
CA VAL A 37 25.48 -38.80 -23.65
C VAL A 37 25.77 -38.45 -25.10
N LEU A 38 26.29 -37.26 -25.36
CA LEU A 38 26.68 -36.85 -26.70
C LEU A 38 27.80 -37.71 -27.23
N GLY A 39 27.74 -38.09 -28.49
CA GLY A 39 28.78 -38.90 -29.08
C GLY A 39 28.35 -39.68 -30.34
N GLU A 40 29.30 -40.45 -30.88
CA GLU A 40 29.05 -41.37 -31.96
C GLU A 40 29.04 -42.81 -31.46
N TYR A 41 27.93 -43.49 -31.66
CA TYR A 41 27.71 -44.86 -31.27
C TYR A 41 27.64 -45.74 -32.51
N LYS A 42 28.32 -46.91 -32.48
CA LYS A 42 28.34 -47.84 -33.58
C LYS A 42 27.61 -49.12 -33.19
N LEU A 43 26.51 -49.38 -33.89
CA LEU A 43 25.78 -50.63 -33.80
C LEU A 43 26.25 -51.59 -34.93
N LYS A 44 26.68 -52.80 -34.57
CA LYS A 44 27.13 -53.80 -35.50
C LYS A 44 26.05 -54.89 -35.67
N TYR A 45 25.45 -54.93 -36.83
CA TYR A 45 24.44 -55.88 -37.21
C TYR A 45 25.16 -57.10 -37.80
N LYS A 46 25.07 -58.21 -37.13
CA LYS A 46 25.78 -59.40 -37.49
C LYS A 46 24.80 -60.54 -37.80
N VAL A 47 25.08 -61.29 -38.85
CA VAL A 47 24.39 -62.54 -39.16
C VAL A 47 25.42 -63.60 -39.55
N ARG A 48 25.26 -64.84 -39.05
CA ARG A 48 26.17 -65.97 -39.34
C ARG A 48 25.47 -67.03 -40.12
N LYS A 49 26.09 -67.39 -41.24
CA LYS A 49 25.68 -68.56 -42.10
C LYS A 49 26.88 -69.30 -42.62
N ASN A 50 26.88 -70.64 -42.56
CA ASN A 50 27.95 -71.49 -43.06
C ASN A 50 29.37 -71.09 -42.58
N LYS A 51 29.53 -70.84 -41.30
CA LYS A 51 30.78 -70.36 -40.63
C LYS A 51 31.26 -68.97 -41.05
N ILE A 52 30.53 -68.24 -41.92
CA ILE A 52 30.85 -66.87 -42.34
C ILE A 52 29.95 -65.93 -41.56
N THR A 53 30.56 -64.88 -40.94
CA THR A 53 29.83 -63.84 -40.31
C THR A 53 29.90 -62.55 -41.17
N ILE A 54 28.75 -62.02 -41.55
CA ILE A 54 28.64 -60.72 -42.23
C ILE A 54 28.32 -59.69 -41.18
N THR A 55 28.99 -58.55 -41.22
CA THR A 55 28.79 -57.41 -40.34
C THR A 55 28.47 -56.15 -41.15
N LYS A 56 27.44 -55.45 -40.76
CA LYS A 56 27.15 -54.08 -41.23
C LYS A 56 27.11 -53.10 -40.00
N GLU A 57 27.54 -51.92 -40.20
CA GLU A 57 27.53 -50.93 -39.12
C GLU A 57 26.52 -49.84 -39.43
N ARG A 58 25.87 -49.38 -38.37
CA ARG A 58 25.08 -48.12 -38.33
C ARG A 58 25.76 -47.20 -37.32
N THR A 59 26.05 -46.01 -37.75
CA THR A 59 26.48 -44.94 -36.83
C THR A 59 25.25 -44.15 -36.38
N VAL A 60 25.09 -44.03 -35.08
CA VAL A 60 24.11 -43.15 -34.42
C VAL A 60 24.88 -42.03 -33.75
N LYS A 61 24.53 -40.80 -34.05
CA LYS A 61 25.12 -39.61 -33.43
C LYS A 61 24.09 -38.98 -32.51
N ILE A 62 24.43 -38.90 -31.26
CA ILE A 62 23.67 -38.08 -30.30
C ILE A 62 24.32 -36.70 -30.32
N VAL A 63 23.53 -35.70 -30.65
CA VAL A 63 23.97 -34.32 -30.80
C VAL A 63 23.09 -33.42 -29.94
N ASP A 64 23.66 -32.31 -29.57
CA ASP A 64 22.90 -31.20 -28.99
C ASP A 64 22.98 -30.03 -29.98
N THR A 65 21.83 -29.62 -30.48
CA THR A 65 21.69 -28.47 -31.40
C THR A 65 20.74 -27.39 -30.83
N VAL A 66 20.29 -27.60 -29.60
CA VAL A 66 19.44 -26.68 -28.91
C VAL A 66 20.31 -25.58 -28.31
N LYS A 67 19.90 -24.34 -28.51
CA LYS A 67 20.60 -23.21 -27.93
C LYS A 67 20.25 -23.04 -26.44
N PRO A 68 21.19 -22.60 -25.62
CA PRO A 68 20.88 -22.21 -24.26
C PRO A 68 19.87 -21.07 -24.20
N VAL A 69 19.14 -20.95 -23.09
CA VAL A 69 18.17 -19.90 -22.83
C VAL A 69 18.74 -18.94 -21.79
N ILE A 70 18.87 -17.68 -22.15
CA ILE A 70 19.22 -16.58 -21.21
C ILE A 70 17.93 -15.94 -20.73
N THR A 71 17.75 -15.86 -19.40
CA THR A 71 16.65 -15.15 -18.76
C THR A 71 17.23 -13.98 -17.98
N LEU A 72 16.76 -12.76 -18.29
CA LEU A 72 17.14 -11.55 -17.57
C LEU A 72 16.25 -11.37 -16.33
N ASN A 73 16.85 -10.95 -15.22
CA ASN A 73 16.08 -10.44 -14.08
C ASN A 73 15.64 -9.01 -14.40
N GLY A 74 14.39 -8.66 -14.06
CA GLY A 74 13.82 -7.35 -14.40
C GLY A 74 13.46 -7.19 -15.88
N GLU A 75 13.23 -5.96 -16.29
CA GLU A 75 12.74 -5.64 -17.64
C GLU A 75 13.85 -5.67 -18.69
N GLN A 76 13.51 -6.10 -19.89
CA GLN A 76 14.44 -6.12 -21.04
C GLN A 76 14.70 -4.71 -21.56
N ASP A 77 13.68 -3.86 -21.59
CA ASP A 77 13.77 -2.44 -21.92
C ASP A 77 13.65 -1.61 -20.65
N THR A 78 14.77 -1.21 -20.08
CA THR A 78 14.86 -0.50 -18.80
C THR A 78 15.04 0.99 -19.00
N LYS A 79 14.24 1.80 -18.33
CA LYS A 79 14.41 3.25 -18.27
C LYS A 79 15.02 3.64 -16.94
N ILE A 80 16.02 4.47 -16.98
CA ILE A 80 16.71 4.98 -15.79
C ILE A 80 16.87 6.50 -15.88
N CYS A 81 16.97 7.14 -14.72
CA CYS A 81 17.24 8.57 -14.67
C CYS A 81 18.52 8.94 -15.45
N PRO A 82 18.52 10.07 -16.20
CA PRO A 82 19.64 10.45 -17.07
C PRO A 82 21.01 10.47 -16.40
N ASN A 83 21.07 10.87 -15.13
CA ASN A 83 22.31 11.03 -14.37
C ASN A 83 22.66 9.81 -13.52
N THR A 84 21.95 8.70 -13.66
CA THR A 84 22.22 7.48 -12.90
C THR A 84 23.09 6.50 -13.70
N ILE A 85 23.79 5.65 -12.96
CA ILE A 85 24.54 4.52 -13.52
C ILE A 85 23.65 3.29 -13.41
N TYR A 86 23.43 2.63 -14.56
CA TYR A 86 22.71 1.37 -14.57
C TYR A 86 23.40 0.33 -13.69
N LYS A 87 22.66 -0.29 -12.82
CA LYS A 87 23.10 -1.41 -12.00
C LYS A 87 22.44 -2.68 -12.53
N GLU A 88 23.27 -3.68 -12.85
CA GLU A 88 22.81 -4.97 -13.35
C GLU A 88 21.92 -5.68 -12.32
N GLU A 89 20.73 -6.11 -12.76
CA GLU A 89 19.73 -6.80 -11.95
C GLU A 89 19.96 -8.31 -11.91
N GLY A 90 20.85 -8.80 -12.79
CA GLY A 90 21.20 -10.19 -12.88
C GLY A 90 20.53 -10.92 -14.04
N TYR A 91 20.95 -12.15 -14.23
CA TYR A 91 20.49 -13.04 -15.30
C TYR A 91 20.78 -14.49 -14.93
N THR A 92 20.15 -15.42 -15.64
CA THR A 92 20.46 -16.86 -15.61
C THR A 92 20.59 -17.39 -17.04
N ALA A 93 21.34 -18.46 -17.21
CA ALA A 93 21.43 -19.18 -18.48
C ALA A 93 21.37 -20.67 -18.24
N VAL A 94 20.45 -21.34 -18.93
CA VAL A 94 20.23 -22.79 -18.80
C VAL A 94 20.23 -23.43 -20.17
N ASP A 95 20.88 -24.53 -20.27
CA ASP A 95 20.92 -25.38 -21.45
C ASP A 95 20.33 -26.76 -21.17
N ASN A 96 19.80 -27.40 -22.19
CA ASN A 96 19.16 -28.72 -22.06
C ASN A 96 20.15 -29.85 -21.76
N TYR A 97 21.39 -29.74 -22.25
CA TYR A 97 22.46 -30.74 -22.02
C TYR A 97 23.40 -30.30 -20.90
N ASP A 98 23.92 -29.08 -20.96
CA ASP A 98 24.91 -28.57 -20.01
C ASP A 98 24.32 -28.08 -18.66
N GLY A 99 23.00 -27.95 -18.58
CA GLY A 99 22.30 -27.46 -17.38
C GLY A 99 22.55 -25.98 -17.12
N ASP A 100 22.86 -25.59 -15.89
CA ASP A 100 23.14 -24.21 -15.52
C ASP A 100 24.53 -23.77 -16.00
N ILE A 101 24.54 -22.93 -17.01
CA ILE A 101 25.75 -22.30 -17.60
C ILE A 101 25.80 -20.80 -17.39
N THR A 102 25.09 -20.29 -16.39
CA THR A 102 25.03 -18.84 -16.04
C THR A 102 26.42 -18.22 -15.92
N LYS A 103 27.39 -18.95 -15.36
CA LYS A 103 28.79 -18.49 -15.19
C LYS A 103 29.53 -18.29 -16.50
N ASN A 104 29.06 -18.88 -17.59
CA ASN A 104 29.66 -18.79 -18.91
C ASN A 104 29.13 -17.57 -19.72
N VAL A 105 28.11 -16.89 -19.22
CA VAL A 105 27.56 -15.71 -19.88
C VAL A 105 28.59 -14.59 -19.91
N LYS A 106 28.87 -14.10 -21.09
CA LYS A 106 29.69 -12.90 -21.31
C LYS A 106 28.76 -11.70 -21.44
N VAL A 107 28.95 -10.71 -20.57
CA VAL A 107 28.20 -9.46 -20.60
C VAL A 107 29.10 -8.39 -21.17
N THR A 108 28.65 -7.69 -22.19
CA THR A 108 29.34 -6.56 -22.78
C THR A 108 28.40 -5.36 -22.85
N ARG A 109 28.92 -4.18 -22.56
CA ARG A 109 28.17 -2.94 -22.70
C ARG A 109 28.56 -2.25 -23.99
N LYS A 110 27.54 -1.84 -24.76
CA LYS A 110 27.75 -1.03 -25.98
C LYS A 110 26.68 0.08 -25.95
N GLU A 111 27.13 1.31 -25.71
CA GLU A 111 26.23 2.48 -25.58
C GLU A 111 25.13 2.22 -24.55
N ASP A 112 23.89 2.19 -25.00
CA ASP A 112 22.69 2.00 -24.18
C ASP A 112 22.23 0.53 -24.17
N GLN A 113 23.13 -0.41 -24.49
CA GLN A 113 22.82 -1.83 -24.53
C GLN A 113 23.74 -2.63 -23.63
N MET A 114 23.14 -3.58 -22.89
CA MET A 114 23.83 -4.69 -22.25
C MET A 114 23.58 -5.93 -23.11
N ILE A 115 24.65 -6.52 -23.63
CA ILE A 115 24.60 -7.68 -24.50
C ILE A 115 25.08 -8.88 -23.72
N TYR A 116 24.21 -9.85 -23.55
CA TYR A 116 24.44 -11.12 -22.84
C TYR A 116 24.61 -12.20 -23.89
N THR A 117 25.74 -12.89 -23.87
CA THR A 117 26.05 -13.94 -24.84
C THR A 117 26.57 -15.16 -24.11
N VAL A 118 26.03 -16.32 -24.45
CA VAL A 118 26.49 -17.60 -23.93
C VAL A 118 26.57 -18.62 -25.06
N SER A 119 27.50 -19.56 -24.94
CA SER A 119 27.53 -20.75 -25.79
C SER A 119 27.62 -21.97 -24.88
N ASP A 120 26.90 -23.03 -25.25
CA ASP A 120 27.00 -24.33 -24.62
C ASP A 120 28.30 -25.08 -25.05
N SER A 121 28.50 -26.29 -24.56
CA SER A 121 29.63 -27.14 -24.92
C SER A 121 29.57 -27.67 -26.37
N SER A 122 28.41 -27.63 -26.99
CA SER A 122 28.17 -28.02 -28.38
C SER A 122 28.37 -26.86 -29.38
N ASN A 123 28.68 -25.65 -28.86
CA ASN A 123 28.84 -24.38 -29.59
C ASN A 123 27.54 -23.76 -30.12
N ASN A 124 26.38 -24.20 -29.61
CA ASN A 124 25.14 -23.42 -29.86
C ASN A 124 25.19 -22.12 -29.07
N LYS A 125 24.87 -21.04 -29.74
CA LYS A 125 25.06 -19.70 -29.19
C LYS A 125 23.72 -18.95 -29.04
N GLU A 126 23.52 -18.31 -27.89
CA GLU A 126 22.40 -17.42 -27.67
C GLU A 126 22.91 -16.03 -27.31
N THR A 127 22.11 -15.03 -27.66
CA THR A 127 22.39 -13.63 -27.34
C THR A 127 21.09 -12.91 -27.03
N VAL A 128 21.06 -12.29 -25.85
CA VAL A 128 19.96 -11.43 -25.40
C VAL A 128 20.49 -10.03 -25.18
N ILE A 129 19.69 -9.03 -25.49
CA ILE A 129 20.05 -7.61 -25.34
C ILE A 129 19.06 -6.96 -24.39
N ARG A 130 19.59 -6.25 -23.40
CA ARG A 130 18.83 -5.31 -22.59
C ARG A 130 19.12 -3.91 -23.08
N THR A 131 18.06 -3.15 -23.38
CA THR A 131 18.16 -1.74 -23.75
C THR A 131 18.05 -0.89 -22.48
N ILE A 132 18.94 0.10 -22.33
CA ILE A 132 18.95 1.01 -21.18
C ILE A 132 18.73 2.42 -21.73
N GLU A 133 17.49 2.87 -21.65
CA GLU A 133 17.14 4.22 -22.05
C GLU A 133 17.36 5.19 -20.87
N LYS A 134 18.27 6.13 -21.02
CA LYS A 134 18.49 7.22 -20.07
C LYS A 134 17.47 8.32 -20.30
N LYS A 135 16.29 8.16 -19.70
CA LYS A 135 15.18 9.09 -19.90
C LYS A 135 14.28 9.13 -18.69
N ASP A 136 14.03 10.31 -18.21
CA ASP A 136 12.98 10.53 -17.24
C ASP A 136 11.63 10.62 -17.95
N VAL A 137 10.71 9.79 -17.53
CA VAL A 137 9.34 9.71 -18.06
C VAL A 137 8.27 9.93 -16.98
N ASN A 138 8.72 10.07 -15.73
CA ASN A 138 7.84 10.23 -14.58
C ASN A 138 7.65 11.72 -14.29
N ALA A 139 6.44 12.11 -13.96
CA ALA A 139 6.17 13.46 -13.48
C ALA A 139 6.51 13.58 -11.99
N PRO A 140 6.94 14.75 -11.54
CA PRO A 140 7.10 15.02 -10.10
C PRO A 140 5.82 14.75 -9.31
N VAL A 141 5.96 14.43 -8.03
CA VAL A 141 4.83 14.24 -7.11
C VAL A 141 4.72 15.46 -6.21
N ILE A 142 3.58 16.17 -6.29
CA ILE A 142 3.26 17.29 -5.40
C ILE A 142 2.44 16.77 -4.23
N THR A 143 2.89 17.01 -3.01
CA THR A 143 2.17 16.69 -1.77
C THR A 143 1.72 17.96 -1.07
N LEU A 144 0.41 18.15 -0.90
CA LEU A 144 -0.17 19.30 -0.22
C LEU A 144 -0.16 19.10 1.30
N LYS A 145 0.52 19.98 2.04
CA LYS A 145 0.43 20.01 3.51
C LYS A 145 -0.96 20.50 3.92
N GLY A 146 -1.60 19.83 4.87
CA GLY A 146 -2.96 20.19 5.32
C GLY A 146 -4.08 19.74 4.37
N GLY A 147 -3.78 18.86 3.39
CA GLY A 147 -4.76 18.23 2.51
C GLY A 147 -5.25 19.08 1.35
N GLU A 148 -6.14 18.50 0.56
CA GLU A 148 -6.72 19.11 -0.64
C GLU A 148 -7.88 20.07 -0.30
N ASN A 149 -8.57 19.84 0.81
CA ASN A 149 -9.69 20.67 1.27
C ASN A 149 -9.27 21.49 2.48
N TYR A 150 -9.51 22.79 2.43
CA TYR A 150 -9.21 23.72 3.51
C TYR A 150 -10.42 24.60 3.83
N TYR A 151 -10.67 24.86 5.12
CA TYR A 151 -11.83 25.61 5.56
C TYR A 151 -11.39 26.86 6.33
N VAL A 152 -11.98 28.00 5.99
CA VAL A 152 -11.71 29.28 6.65
C VAL A 152 -13.01 30.06 6.83
N THR A 153 -13.19 30.73 7.98
CA THR A 153 -14.34 31.60 8.21
C THR A 153 -14.24 32.87 7.39
N GLN A 154 -15.38 33.44 7.01
CA GLN A 154 -15.44 34.75 6.38
C GLN A 154 -14.71 35.80 7.25
N ASN A 155 -13.89 36.64 6.62
CA ASN A 155 -12.98 37.59 7.24
C ASN A 155 -11.83 36.96 8.08
N GLY A 156 -11.71 35.62 8.10
CA GLY A 156 -10.57 34.94 8.69
C GLY A 156 -9.30 35.12 7.84
N LYS A 157 -8.16 34.77 8.40
CA LYS A 157 -6.89 34.81 7.66
C LYS A 157 -6.62 33.43 7.04
N TYR A 158 -6.64 33.36 5.73
CA TYR A 158 -6.12 32.20 5.03
C TYR A 158 -4.59 32.31 4.91
N LYS A 159 -3.90 31.27 5.32
CA LYS A 159 -2.48 31.07 5.06
C LYS A 159 -2.33 29.67 4.49
N ASP A 160 -1.76 29.56 3.30
CA ASP A 160 -1.49 28.27 2.70
C ASP A 160 -0.61 27.42 3.63
N PRO A 161 -1.03 26.19 3.97
CA PRO A 161 -0.23 25.28 4.81
C PRO A 161 1.08 24.84 4.15
N GLY A 162 1.20 25.05 2.83
CA GLY A 162 2.38 24.71 2.05
C GLY A 162 2.24 23.37 1.31
N TYR A 163 3.33 22.98 0.70
CA TYR A 163 3.43 21.79 -0.14
C TYR A 163 4.89 21.33 -0.19
N THR A 164 5.11 20.15 -0.75
CA THR A 164 6.40 19.65 -1.23
C THR A 164 6.25 19.12 -2.64
N ALA A 165 7.32 19.08 -3.41
CA ALA A 165 7.36 18.43 -4.71
C ALA A 165 8.65 17.65 -4.83
N GLU A 166 8.56 16.37 -5.13
CA GLU A 166 9.69 15.47 -5.28
C GLU A 166 9.61 14.74 -6.61
N ASP A 167 10.75 14.60 -7.25
CA ASP A 167 10.92 13.86 -8.49
C ASP A 167 11.92 12.74 -8.30
N GLU A 168 11.68 11.59 -8.93
CA GLU A 168 12.55 10.42 -8.81
C GLU A 168 13.96 10.68 -9.33
N CYS A 169 14.09 11.48 -10.40
CA CYS A 169 15.35 11.75 -11.07
C CYS A 169 16.03 13.04 -10.65
N GLU A 170 15.26 14.06 -10.28
CA GLU A 170 15.77 15.39 -9.94
C GLU A 170 15.73 15.69 -8.44
N GLY A 171 15.02 14.89 -7.66
CA GLY A 171 14.86 15.09 -6.21
C GLY A 171 13.88 16.22 -5.86
N ASP A 172 14.23 17.07 -4.90
CA ASP A 172 13.36 18.14 -4.39
C ASP A 172 13.18 19.26 -5.42
N LEU A 173 11.94 19.39 -5.92
CA LEU A 173 11.47 20.44 -6.81
C LEU A 173 10.52 21.44 -6.15
N THR A 174 10.40 21.43 -4.82
CA THR A 174 9.46 22.27 -4.06
C THR A 174 9.56 23.76 -4.43
N SER A 175 10.77 24.26 -4.63
CA SER A 175 11.01 25.66 -5.00
C SER A 175 10.57 26.02 -6.43
N ARG A 176 10.34 25.01 -7.28
CA ARG A 176 9.90 25.20 -8.67
C ARG A 176 8.39 25.15 -8.84
N VAL A 177 7.65 24.81 -7.77
CA VAL A 177 6.19 24.78 -7.80
C VAL A 177 5.64 26.18 -7.99
N THR A 178 4.75 26.32 -8.96
CA THR A 178 3.97 27.54 -9.19
C THR A 178 2.55 27.34 -8.64
N VAL A 179 2.05 28.36 -7.94
CA VAL A 179 0.69 28.34 -7.37
C VAL A 179 -0.14 29.40 -8.09
N LYS A 180 -1.30 28.98 -8.63
CA LYS A 180 -2.28 29.87 -9.24
C LYS A 180 -3.57 29.83 -8.45
N GLY A 181 -4.28 30.94 -8.47
CA GLY A 181 -5.53 31.14 -7.74
C GLY A 181 -5.36 32.13 -6.59
N ILE A 182 -6.46 32.67 -6.11
CA ILE A 182 -6.52 33.64 -5.01
C ILE A 182 -7.71 33.27 -4.14
N VAL A 183 -7.49 33.25 -2.82
CA VAL A 183 -8.55 33.05 -1.83
C VAL A 183 -9.00 34.41 -1.31
N ASN A 184 -10.25 34.79 -1.60
CA ASN A 184 -10.87 35.97 -1.06
C ASN A 184 -11.68 35.62 0.20
N THR A 185 -11.10 35.74 1.36
CA THR A 185 -11.78 35.41 2.63
C THR A 185 -12.89 36.39 3.01
N LYS A 186 -13.06 37.54 2.32
CA LYS A 186 -14.15 38.48 2.58
C LYS A 186 -15.49 38.01 1.99
N GLU A 187 -15.46 37.10 1.04
CA GLU A 187 -16.62 36.57 0.35
C GLU A 187 -16.77 35.07 0.60
N VAL A 188 -17.95 34.64 1.04
CA VAL A 188 -18.29 33.23 1.19
C VAL A 188 -18.30 32.57 -0.18
N GLY A 189 -17.61 31.44 -0.30
CA GLY A 189 -17.52 30.72 -1.57
C GLY A 189 -16.46 29.64 -1.55
N THR A 190 -16.31 28.99 -2.69
CA THR A 190 -15.29 27.97 -2.92
C THR A 190 -14.22 28.55 -3.83
N TYR A 191 -12.98 28.47 -3.39
CA TYR A 191 -11.79 28.97 -4.09
C TYR A 191 -10.86 27.82 -4.41
N GLU A 192 -10.33 27.79 -5.60
CA GLU A 192 -9.40 26.76 -6.04
C GLU A 192 -8.00 27.35 -6.17
N LEU A 193 -7.01 26.67 -5.61
CA LEU A 193 -5.60 26.91 -5.81
C LEU A 193 -5.00 25.75 -6.61
N GLU A 194 -4.36 26.06 -7.73
CA GLU A 194 -3.68 25.09 -8.57
C GLU A 194 -2.17 25.16 -8.32
N TYR A 195 -1.57 24.01 -7.97
CA TYR A 195 -0.14 23.85 -7.78
C TYR A 195 0.40 23.05 -8.96
N SER A 196 1.40 23.58 -9.64
CA SER A 196 2.00 22.90 -10.77
C SER A 196 3.52 22.97 -10.74
N VAL A 197 4.15 21.90 -11.15
CA VAL A 197 5.60 21.78 -11.29
C VAL A 197 5.94 20.97 -12.54
N GLU A 198 7.05 21.28 -13.15
CA GLU A 198 7.58 20.60 -14.32
C GLU A 198 9.05 20.29 -14.08
N ASP A 199 9.46 19.05 -14.38
CA ASP A 199 10.87 18.66 -14.36
C ASP A 199 11.64 19.20 -15.58
N SER A 200 12.91 18.89 -15.71
CA SER A 200 13.74 19.32 -16.83
C SER A 200 13.42 18.61 -18.15
N MET A 201 12.76 17.43 -18.06
CA MET A 201 12.34 16.64 -19.22
C MET A 201 10.90 16.95 -19.65
N LYS A 202 10.27 17.96 -19.04
CA LYS A 202 8.92 18.45 -19.36
C LYS A 202 7.79 17.53 -18.88
N ASN A 203 8.06 16.62 -17.95
CA ASN A 203 6.98 15.90 -17.29
C ASN A 203 6.36 16.83 -16.26
N LYS A 204 5.03 16.95 -16.27
CA LYS A 204 4.31 17.95 -15.50
C LYS A 204 3.35 17.30 -14.51
N ALA A 205 3.38 17.78 -13.26
CA ALA A 205 2.39 17.48 -12.24
C ALA A 205 1.52 18.71 -11.95
N VAL A 206 0.24 18.45 -11.65
CA VAL A 206 -0.73 19.47 -11.24
C VAL A 206 -1.62 18.88 -10.16
N VAL A 207 -1.73 19.58 -9.02
CA VAL A 207 -2.70 19.24 -7.97
C VAL A 207 -3.49 20.49 -7.58
N LYS A 208 -4.64 20.30 -6.95
CA LYS A 208 -5.53 21.39 -6.59
C LYS A 208 -5.87 21.34 -5.10
N ARG A 209 -5.97 22.53 -4.50
CA ARG A 209 -6.53 22.70 -3.17
C ARG A 209 -7.81 23.51 -3.27
N THR A 210 -8.88 23.00 -2.70
CA THR A 210 -10.15 23.68 -2.57
C THR A 210 -10.22 24.38 -1.21
N VAL A 211 -10.41 25.68 -1.20
CA VAL A 211 -10.58 26.46 0.02
C VAL A 211 -12.03 26.91 0.14
N TYR A 212 -12.70 26.47 1.18
CA TYR A 212 -14.07 26.84 1.49
C TYR A 212 -14.07 28.01 2.47
N VAL A 213 -14.56 29.18 2.01
CA VAL A 213 -14.82 30.34 2.87
C VAL A 213 -16.28 30.28 3.31
N THR A 214 -16.54 30.11 4.59
CA THR A 214 -17.87 29.94 5.17
C THR A 214 -18.26 31.12 6.04
N LYS A 215 -19.55 31.49 6.13
CA LYS A 215 -20.03 32.62 6.98
C LYS A 215 -19.74 32.43 8.44
N GLU A 216 -19.88 31.25 8.91
CA GLU A 216 -19.42 30.73 10.19
C GLU A 216 -18.77 29.41 9.89
N ILE A 217 -17.99 28.83 10.83
CA ILE A 217 -17.74 27.40 10.72
C ILE A 217 -19.14 26.82 10.68
N ALA A 218 -19.59 26.48 9.49
CA ALA A 218 -20.94 26.05 9.29
C ALA A 218 -21.15 24.84 10.18
N THR A 219 -21.78 25.08 11.31
CA THR A 219 -22.54 24.04 11.92
C THR A 219 -23.63 23.76 10.91
N ALA A 220 -23.42 22.81 10.01
CA ALA A 220 -24.51 22.19 9.29
C ALA A 220 -25.54 21.88 10.37
N ASP A 221 -26.83 22.15 10.11
CA ASP A 221 -27.86 21.76 11.07
C ASP A 221 -27.63 20.29 11.40
N PRO A 222 -27.55 19.94 12.71
CA PRO A 222 -27.29 18.56 13.09
C PRO A 222 -28.30 17.66 12.42
N ILE A 223 -27.84 16.67 11.68
CA ILE A 223 -28.75 15.72 11.04
C ILE A 223 -29.45 14.94 12.15
N LYS A 224 -30.70 15.30 12.41
CA LYS A 224 -31.50 14.72 13.51
C LYS A 224 -31.68 13.22 13.30
N GLY A 225 -31.53 12.46 14.37
CA GLY A 225 -31.66 11.00 14.31
C GLY A 225 -30.44 10.28 13.72
N THR A 226 -29.30 10.95 13.59
CA THR A 226 -28.04 10.35 13.17
C THR A 226 -27.23 9.89 14.39
N ILE A 227 -26.55 8.76 14.24
CA ILE A 227 -25.56 8.24 15.18
C ILE A 227 -24.18 8.31 14.52
N TYR A 228 -23.25 8.96 15.23
CA TYR A 228 -21.81 8.94 14.93
C TYR A 228 -21.12 8.08 16.00
N LEU A 229 -20.74 6.86 15.63
CA LEU A 229 -19.91 6.01 16.49
C LEU A 229 -18.48 6.57 16.48
N THR A 230 -17.93 6.87 17.64
CA THR A 230 -16.56 7.36 17.75
C THR A 230 -15.77 6.53 18.75
N PHE A 231 -14.52 6.23 18.38
CA PHE A 231 -13.61 5.43 19.19
C PHE A 231 -12.34 6.22 19.43
N ASP A 232 -11.96 6.39 20.70
CA ASP A 232 -10.75 7.09 21.12
C ASP A 232 -9.68 6.07 21.57
N ASP A 233 -8.41 6.50 21.56
CA ASP A 233 -7.26 5.79 22.11
C ASP A 233 -6.82 4.52 21.35
N GLY A 234 -7.39 4.26 20.18
CA GLY A 234 -6.91 3.23 19.25
C GLY A 234 -5.71 3.69 18.39
N PRO A 235 -5.19 2.78 17.57
CA PRO A 235 -5.56 1.37 17.44
C PRO A 235 -4.95 0.46 18.51
N SER A 236 -5.64 -0.62 18.82
CA SER A 236 -5.14 -1.68 19.70
C SER A 236 -5.05 -3.02 18.95
N ALA A 237 -4.11 -3.88 19.38
CA ALA A 237 -3.86 -5.16 18.72
C ALA A 237 -5.05 -6.14 18.82
N THR A 238 -5.84 -6.07 19.90
CA THR A 238 -6.90 -7.06 20.16
C THR A 238 -8.32 -6.54 19.99
N ILE A 239 -8.55 -5.25 20.20
CA ILE A 239 -9.91 -4.67 20.15
C ILE A 239 -10.21 -4.08 18.78
N THR A 240 -9.35 -3.20 18.25
CA THR A 240 -9.58 -2.52 16.97
C THR A 240 -9.93 -3.47 15.82
N PRO A 241 -9.21 -4.60 15.57
CA PRO A 241 -9.56 -5.51 14.49
C PRO A 241 -10.96 -6.11 14.62
N LYS A 242 -11.41 -6.35 15.85
CA LYS A 242 -12.73 -6.90 16.13
C LYS A 242 -13.83 -5.85 15.99
N VAL A 243 -13.56 -4.61 16.37
CA VAL A 243 -14.43 -3.46 16.13
C VAL A 243 -14.65 -3.29 14.63
N LEU A 244 -13.58 -3.24 13.84
CA LEU A 244 -13.64 -3.13 12.38
C LEU A 244 -14.45 -4.28 11.75
N LYS A 245 -14.25 -5.50 12.23
CA LYS A 245 -15.04 -6.65 11.78
C LYS A 245 -16.54 -6.45 12.02
N ILE A 246 -16.93 -6.03 13.22
CA ILE A 246 -18.35 -5.76 13.55
C ILE A 246 -18.92 -4.65 12.68
N LEU A 247 -18.20 -3.53 12.52
CA LEU A 247 -18.63 -2.41 11.69
C LEU A 247 -18.85 -2.84 10.24
N LYS A 248 -17.96 -3.68 9.71
CA LYS A 248 -18.06 -4.24 8.36
C LYS A 248 -19.26 -5.17 8.21
N GLU A 249 -19.45 -6.12 9.13
CA GLU A 249 -20.57 -7.04 9.14
C GLU A 249 -21.93 -6.31 9.27
N LYS A 250 -21.95 -5.23 10.03
CA LYS A 250 -23.13 -4.38 10.19
C LYS A 250 -23.29 -3.32 9.11
N ASN A 251 -22.34 -3.19 8.16
CA ASN A 251 -22.30 -2.13 7.14
C ASN A 251 -22.50 -0.72 7.75
N VAL A 252 -21.67 -0.37 8.71
CA VAL A 252 -21.68 0.92 9.42
C VAL A 252 -20.29 1.54 9.36
N LYS A 253 -20.23 2.86 9.14
CA LYS A 253 -18.99 3.64 9.22
C LYS A 253 -18.90 4.33 10.57
N ALA A 254 -17.67 4.53 11.05
CA ALA A 254 -17.34 5.14 12.33
C ALA A 254 -16.18 6.14 12.19
N THR A 255 -15.85 6.83 13.28
CA THR A 255 -14.71 7.74 13.36
C THR A 255 -13.78 7.25 14.46
N PHE A 256 -12.50 7.13 14.14
CA PHE A 256 -11.44 6.72 15.06
C PHE A 256 -10.55 7.92 15.37
N PHE A 257 -10.51 8.33 16.63
CA PHE A 257 -9.61 9.38 17.13
C PHE A 257 -8.34 8.70 17.64
N VAL A 258 -7.37 8.58 16.75
CA VAL A 258 -6.20 7.74 16.98
C VAL A 258 -5.13 8.43 17.82
N ILE A 259 -4.41 7.63 18.61
CA ILE A 259 -3.18 8.04 19.29
C ILE A 259 -1.98 7.28 18.70
N ASN A 260 -0.76 7.66 19.11
CA ASN A 260 0.41 6.93 18.69
C ASN A 260 0.53 5.57 19.38
N HIS A 261 0.76 4.56 18.58
CA HIS A 261 1.07 3.20 18.98
C HIS A 261 2.35 2.70 18.29
N SER A 262 2.77 1.49 18.66
CA SER A 262 3.87 0.82 17.99
C SER A 262 3.61 0.69 16.48
N ASP A 263 4.63 0.89 15.67
CA ASP A 263 4.51 0.93 14.19
C ASP A 263 3.98 -0.36 13.57
N ASN A 264 4.09 -1.48 14.29
CA ASN A 264 3.46 -2.74 13.87
C ASN A 264 1.92 -2.70 13.87
N LEU A 265 1.28 -1.66 14.42
CA LEU A 265 -0.15 -1.43 14.37
C LEU A 265 -0.58 -0.41 13.29
N ASN A 266 0.37 0.17 12.55
CA ASN A 266 0.05 1.15 11.50
C ASN A 266 -0.89 0.57 10.44
N TYR A 267 -0.86 -0.76 10.21
CA TYR A 267 -1.79 -1.41 9.29
C TYR A 267 -3.25 -1.29 9.72
N LEU A 268 -3.54 -1.13 11.01
CA LEU A 268 -4.91 -0.92 11.51
C LEU A 268 -5.42 0.47 11.15
N ILE A 269 -4.60 1.51 11.32
CA ILE A 269 -4.93 2.88 10.86
C ILE A 269 -5.18 2.87 9.34
N LYS A 270 -4.34 2.13 8.59
CA LYS A 270 -4.56 1.98 7.14
C LYS A 270 -5.86 1.24 6.84
N GLN A 271 -6.19 0.20 7.60
CA GLN A 271 -7.43 -0.55 7.45
C GLN A 271 -8.66 0.29 7.79
N GLU A 272 -8.63 1.08 8.88
CA GLU A 272 -9.69 2.05 9.22
C GLU A 272 -9.98 2.97 8.04
N TYR A 273 -8.93 3.53 7.46
CA TYR A 273 -9.02 4.41 6.30
C TYR A 273 -9.55 3.70 5.04
N ASP A 274 -8.96 2.56 4.67
CA ASP A 274 -9.32 1.80 3.46
C ASP A 274 -10.73 1.22 3.51
N GLU A 275 -11.23 0.90 4.71
CA GLU A 275 -12.61 0.46 4.91
C GLU A 275 -13.60 1.64 4.91
N GLY A 276 -13.14 2.89 4.73
CA GLY A 276 -13.95 4.09 4.58
C GLY A 276 -14.49 4.61 5.90
N HIS A 277 -13.78 4.38 7.00
CA HIS A 277 -13.98 5.08 8.27
C HIS A 277 -13.23 6.40 8.26
N THR A 278 -13.63 7.34 9.13
CA THR A 278 -12.85 8.56 9.33
C THR A 278 -11.73 8.30 10.32
N VAL A 279 -10.49 8.46 9.89
CA VAL A 279 -9.33 8.52 10.78
C VAL A 279 -9.12 9.96 11.21
N ALA A 280 -9.31 10.24 12.49
CA ALA A 280 -9.21 11.55 13.12
C ALA A 280 -8.08 11.55 14.17
N LEU A 281 -7.69 12.73 14.62
CA LEU A 281 -6.53 12.88 15.49
C LEU A 281 -6.94 13.05 16.96
N HIS A 282 -6.27 12.32 17.85
CA HIS A 282 -6.44 12.51 19.29
C HIS A 282 -5.19 13.10 19.93
N SER A 283 -4.07 12.39 19.90
CA SER A 283 -2.80 12.85 20.44
C SER A 283 -1.65 11.94 20.01
N MET A 284 -0.45 12.48 19.92
CA MET A 284 0.76 11.67 19.74
C MET A 284 1.15 10.96 21.05
N THR A 285 1.04 11.63 22.18
CA THR A 285 1.54 11.09 23.45
C THR A 285 0.46 10.71 24.44
N HIS A 286 -0.74 11.24 24.30
CA HIS A 286 -1.86 11.18 25.26
C HIS A 286 -1.43 11.47 26.72
N ASN A 287 -0.36 12.26 26.89
CA ASN A 287 0.19 12.62 28.19
C ASN A 287 -0.21 14.06 28.52
N TYR A 288 -1.15 14.22 29.44
CA TYR A 288 -1.73 15.53 29.79
C TYR A 288 -0.68 16.55 30.24
N SER A 289 0.35 16.13 30.97
CA SER A 289 1.41 17.02 31.43
C SER A 289 2.29 17.55 30.28
N LYS A 290 2.40 16.79 29.18
CA LYS A 290 3.10 17.23 27.97
C LYS A 290 2.17 18.01 27.06
N VAL A 291 1.01 17.43 26.73
CA VAL A 291 0.04 18.00 25.79
C VAL A 291 -0.47 19.37 26.23
N TYR A 292 -0.77 19.54 27.53
CA TYR A 292 -1.36 20.77 28.06
C TYR A 292 -0.37 21.67 28.79
N SER A 293 0.93 21.47 28.64
CA SER A 293 1.94 22.35 29.23
C SER A 293 1.98 23.76 28.60
N SER A 294 1.70 23.85 27.31
CA SER A 294 1.59 25.11 26.56
C SER A 294 0.80 24.91 25.26
N VAL A 295 0.39 26.02 24.64
CA VAL A 295 -0.24 25.98 23.30
C VAL A 295 0.69 25.37 22.26
N ASP A 296 1.97 25.71 22.26
CA ASP A 296 2.96 25.20 21.34
C ASP A 296 3.19 23.70 21.55
N ALA A 297 3.22 23.24 22.81
CA ALA A 297 3.36 21.83 23.13
C ALA A 297 2.16 21.01 22.61
N TYR A 298 0.94 21.55 22.74
CA TYR A 298 -0.25 20.93 22.18
C TYR A 298 -0.15 20.78 20.67
N PHE A 299 0.19 21.85 19.95
CA PHE A 299 0.28 21.76 18.48
C PHE A 299 1.43 20.89 18.00
N LYS A 300 2.55 20.84 18.72
CA LYS A 300 3.63 19.92 18.41
C LYS A 300 3.19 18.46 18.54
N ASP A 301 2.42 18.13 19.56
CA ASP A 301 1.85 16.78 19.76
C ASP A 301 0.82 16.46 18.69
N LEU A 302 -0.08 17.39 18.37
CA LEU A 302 -1.10 17.23 17.34
C LEU A 302 -0.51 17.08 15.93
N GLU A 303 0.48 17.90 15.59
CA GLU A 303 1.16 17.83 14.30
C GLU A 303 1.93 16.53 14.14
N ALA A 304 2.53 16.01 15.20
CA ALA A 304 3.25 14.74 15.17
C ALA A 304 2.32 13.54 14.87
N ILE A 305 1.13 13.48 15.49
CA ILE A 305 0.17 12.42 15.16
C ILE A 305 -0.44 12.63 13.78
N ARG A 306 -0.67 13.86 13.35
CA ARG A 306 -1.13 14.16 11.98
C ARG A 306 -0.14 13.64 10.94
N ASP A 307 1.15 13.96 11.10
CA ASP A 307 2.19 13.58 10.16
C ASP A 307 2.36 12.04 10.12
N LYS A 308 2.20 11.36 11.27
CA LYS A 308 2.17 9.90 11.32
C LYS A 308 0.99 9.34 10.54
N VAL A 309 -0.23 9.83 10.76
CA VAL A 309 -1.42 9.36 10.04
C VAL A 309 -1.28 9.63 8.54
N GLN A 310 -0.78 10.80 8.17
CA GLN A 310 -0.53 11.15 6.76
C GLN A 310 0.48 10.18 6.11
N SER A 311 1.54 9.80 6.81
CA SER A 311 2.51 8.83 6.27
C SER A 311 1.92 7.43 6.03
N ILE A 312 0.84 7.09 6.73
CA ILE A 312 0.17 5.78 6.64
C ILE A 312 -0.95 5.79 5.60
N THR A 313 -1.77 6.84 5.58
CA THR A 313 -2.99 6.92 4.76
C THR A 313 -2.82 7.71 3.47
N GLY A 314 -1.81 8.59 3.41
CA GLY A 314 -1.63 9.57 2.33
C GLY A 314 -2.43 10.87 2.55
N GLU A 315 -3.36 10.90 3.50
CA GLU A 315 -4.18 12.08 3.79
C GLU A 315 -3.82 12.71 5.15
N SER A 316 -3.93 14.04 5.22
CA SER A 316 -3.67 14.83 6.43
C SER A 316 -4.99 15.14 7.13
N PRO A 317 -5.35 14.44 8.22
CA PRO A 317 -6.62 14.68 8.91
C PRO A 317 -6.68 16.05 9.55
N THR A 318 -7.88 16.65 9.52
CA THR A 318 -8.18 17.95 10.15
C THR A 318 -9.29 17.86 11.20
N ILE A 319 -9.83 16.65 11.42
CA ILE A 319 -10.79 16.36 12.47
C ILE A 319 -10.04 15.89 13.71
N ILE A 320 -10.35 16.48 14.86
CA ILE A 320 -9.65 16.19 16.11
C ILE A 320 -10.61 16.00 17.28
N ARG A 321 -10.12 15.35 18.33
CA ARG A 321 -10.70 15.36 19.67
C ARG A 321 -9.62 15.65 20.69
N PHE A 322 -9.88 16.59 21.58
CA PHE A 322 -8.96 16.89 22.68
C PHE A 322 -8.89 15.72 23.67
N PRO A 323 -7.71 15.31 24.15
CA PRO A 323 -7.61 14.37 25.27
C PRO A 323 -8.45 14.81 26.48
N GLY A 324 -9.45 13.99 26.85
CA GLY A 324 -10.43 14.32 27.90
C GLY A 324 -11.51 15.32 27.49
N GLY A 325 -11.61 15.67 26.20
CA GLY A 325 -12.58 16.61 25.65
C GLY A 325 -12.24 18.09 25.91
N SER A 326 -12.97 18.98 25.22
CA SER A 326 -12.76 20.43 25.34
C SER A 326 -13.15 20.98 26.70
N SER A 327 -13.99 20.28 27.47
CA SER A 327 -14.44 20.65 28.82
C SER A 327 -13.55 20.13 29.95
N ASN A 328 -12.45 19.40 29.63
CA ASN A 328 -11.60 18.82 30.66
C ASN A 328 -11.02 19.88 31.59
N THR A 329 -10.99 19.57 32.88
CA THR A 329 -10.41 20.43 33.91
C THR A 329 -9.01 20.02 34.33
N VAL A 330 -8.55 18.82 33.89
CA VAL A 330 -7.21 18.32 34.21
C VAL A 330 -6.12 19.21 33.62
N SER A 331 -6.37 19.74 32.42
CA SER A 331 -5.45 20.70 31.75
C SER A 331 -5.11 21.93 32.61
N ARG A 332 -6.01 22.32 33.54
CA ARG A 332 -5.80 23.46 34.46
C ARG A 332 -4.59 23.26 35.39
N HIS A 333 -4.26 22.00 35.73
CA HIS A 333 -3.10 21.69 36.56
C HIS A 333 -1.77 22.00 35.87
N TYR A 334 -1.77 22.06 34.54
CA TYR A 334 -0.57 22.29 33.74
C TYR A 334 -0.55 23.72 33.18
N SER A 335 -1.70 24.20 32.69
CA SER A 335 -1.81 25.56 32.17
C SER A 335 -3.24 26.10 32.34
N LYS A 336 -3.38 27.12 33.19
CA LYS A 336 -4.69 27.74 33.46
C LYS A 336 -5.19 28.51 32.24
N GLY A 337 -6.42 28.26 31.81
CA GLY A 337 -7.06 28.94 30.68
C GLY A 337 -6.67 28.35 29.32
N ILE A 338 -5.88 27.30 29.29
CA ILE A 338 -5.33 26.75 28.03
C ILE A 338 -6.44 26.29 27.10
N MET A 339 -7.50 25.63 27.59
CA MET A 339 -8.57 25.10 26.74
C MET A 339 -9.33 26.21 26.01
N LYS A 340 -9.54 27.38 26.65
CA LYS A 340 -10.14 28.55 25.98
C LYS A 340 -9.30 29.05 24.81
N THR A 341 -7.97 28.94 24.93
CA THR A 341 -7.07 29.32 23.86
C THR A 341 -7.05 28.23 22.78
N LEU A 342 -6.88 26.97 23.17
CA LEU A 342 -6.76 25.85 22.21
C LEU A 342 -8.02 25.68 21.36
N THR A 343 -9.22 25.74 21.94
CA THR A 343 -10.48 25.62 21.21
C THR A 343 -10.67 26.69 20.14
N ARG A 344 -10.09 27.87 20.33
CA ARG A 344 -10.04 28.92 19.30
C ARG A 344 -8.93 28.66 18.28
N GLU A 345 -7.73 28.37 18.75
CA GLU A 345 -6.55 28.26 17.88
C GLU A 345 -6.61 27.03 16.95
N VAL A 346 -7.19 25.90 17.39
CA VAL A 346 -7.40 24.74 16.48
C VAL A 346 -8.31 25.10 15.32
N ILE A 347 -9.36 25.86 15.57
CA ILE A 347 -10.26 26.37 14.54
C ILE A 347 -9.54 27.34 13.59
N ASN A 348 -8.76 28.27 14.15
CA ASN A 348 -7.98 29.23 13.36
C ASN A 348 -6.94 28.53 12.45
N LYS A 349 -6.52 27.33 12.83
CA LYS A 349 -5.59 26.49 12.05
C LYS A 349 -6.31 25.50 11.10
N GLY A 350 -7.65 25.58 11.00
CA GLY A 350 -8.44 24.75 10.08
C GLY A 350 -8.84 23.38 10.62
N TYR A 351 -8.64 23.10 11.90
CA TYR A 351 -9.13 21.87 12.50
C TYR A 351 -10.57 22.02 12.98
N HIS A 352 -11.36 20.95 12.85
CA HIS A 352 -12.65 20.80 13.50
C HIS A 352 -12.53 19.85 14.69
N TYR A 353 -12.94 20.29 15.88
CA TYR A 353 -12.92 19.44 17.04
C TYR A 353 -14.31 18.96 17.43
N PHE A 354 -14.39 17.72 17.86
CA PHE A 354 -15.61 17.06 18.27
C PHE A 354 -15.49 16.53 19.69
N ASP A 355 -16.38 16.95 20.54
CA ASP A 355 -16.67 16.26 21.80
C ASP A 355 -17.73 15.18 21.55
N TRP A 356 -18.52 14.88 22.54
CA TRP A 356 -19.60 13.90 22.47
C TRP A 356 -20.84 14.42 23.21
N ASN A 357 -22.00 13.87 22.93
CA ASN A 357 -23.22 14.13 23.67
C ASN A 357 -23.90 12.85 24.15
N VAL A 358 -23.27 11.69 23.90
CA VAL A 358 -23.62 10.38 24.43
C VAL A 358 -22.35 9.72 24.94
N SER A 359 -22.27 9.43 26.24
CA SER A 359 -21.12 8.69 26.81
C SER A 359 -21.50 7.22 27.03
N SER A 360 -20.63 6.33 26.60
CA SER A 360 -20.75 4.90 26.92
C SER A 360 -20.33 4.59 28.36
N GLY A 361 -19.48 5.43 28.95
CA GLY A 361 -18.87 5.21 30.27
C GLY A 361 -17.83 4.09 30.31
N ASP A 362 -17.39 3.60 29.15
CA ASP A 362 -16.53 2.43 29.01
C ASP A 362 -15.11 2.60 29.56
N ALA A 363 -14.60 3.83 29.59
CA ALA A 363 -13.27 4.14 30.16
C ALA A 363 -13.27 4.22 31.71
N GLY A 364 -14.41 4.11 32.38
CA GLY A 364 -14.43 4.22 33.84
C GLY A 364 -15.72 3.77 34.53
N GLU A 365 -16.84 4.40 34.22
CA GLU A 365 -18.10 4.28 34.96
C GLU A 365 -18.82 2.93 34.71
N ALA A 366 -18.88 2.48 33.45
CA ALA A 366 -19.49 1.20 33.09
C ALA A 366 -18.65 0.03 33.59
N LYS A 367 -19.27 -0.90 34.29
CA LYS A 367 -18.58 -2.11 34.79
C LYS A 367 -18.76 -3.30 33.84
N THR A 368 -19.84 -3.32 33.08
CA THR A 368 -20.22 -4.42 32.20
C THR A 368 -20.55 -3.92 30.80
N SER A 369 -20.60 -4.82 29.82
CA SER A 369 -21.10 -4.49 28.46
C SER A 369 -22.57 -4.07 28.48
N SER A 370 -23.39 -4.63 29.40
CA SER A 370 -24.78 -4.22 29.60
C SER A 370 -24.89 -2.78 30.09
N ASP A 371 -23.93 -2.29 30.89
CA ASP A 371 -23.88 -0.87 31.30
C ASP A 371 -23.54 0.03 30.09
N VAL A 372 -22.57 -0.36 29.27
CA VAL A 372 -22.22 0.35 28.03
C VAL A 372 -23.44 0.44 27.11
N TYR A 373 -24.10 -0.69 26.83
CA TYR A 373 -25.32 -0.71 26.02
C TYR A 373 -26.39 0.21 26.56
N ARG A 374 -26.69 0.11 27.86
CA ARG A 374 -27.71 0.93 28.53
C ARG A 374 -27.38 2.41 28.49
N ASN A 375 -26.13 2.79 28.76
CA ASN A 375 -25.69 4.18 28.75
C ASN A 375 -25.87 4.81 27.36
N VAL A 376 -25.44 4.08 26.32
CA VAL A 376 -25.57 4.54 24.93
C VAL A 376 -27.05 4.64 24.56
N THR A 377 -27.84 3.57 24.69
CA THR A 377 -29.23 3.55 24.22
C THR A 377 -30.12 4.55 24.94
N LYS A 378 -29.90 4.79 26.25
CA LYS A 378 -30.59 5.85 27.00
C LYS A 378 -30.17 7.25 26.59
N GLY A 379 -28.92 7.42 26.14
CA GLY A 379 -28.40 8.72 25.71
C GLY A 379 -28.85 9.14 24.32
N LEU A 380 -29.36 8.23 23.48
CA LEU A 380 -29.79 8.54 22.12
C LEU A 380 -31.03 9.43 22.08
N SER A 381 -31.08 10.34 21.11
CA SER A 381 -32.23 11.19 20.84
C SER A 381 -32.46 11.35 19.33
N LYS A 382 -33.71 11.23 18.91
CA LYS A 382 -34.15 11.51 17.54
C LYS A 382 -34.14 13.00 17.17
N SER A 383 -34.09 13.87 18.15
CA SER A 383 -34.14 15.33 17.92
C SER A 383 -32.77 15.96 17.66
N ARG A 384 -31.70 15.19 17.72
CA ARG A 384 -30.32 15.67 17.55
C ARG A 384 -29.45 14.65 16.83
N ALA A 385 -28.27 15.11 16.40
CA ALA A 385 -27.14 14.24 16.09
C ALA A 385 -26.58 13.64 17.39
N ASN A 386 -26.25 12.35 17.37
CA ASN A 386 -25.75 11.63 18.54
C ASN A 386 -24.29 11.24 18.29
N VAL A 387 -23.36 11.96 18.88
CA VAL A 387 -21.93 11.60 18.85
C VAL A 387 -21.62 10.79 20.10
N ILE A 388 -21.29 9.51 19.90
CA ILE A 388 -21.11 8.55 20.99
C ILE A 388 -19.63 8.40 21.28
N LEU A 389 -19.21 8.69 22.52
CA LEU A 389 -17.87 8.40 23.01
C LEU A 389 -17.77 6.94 23.42
N MET A 390 -16.88 6.23 22.76
CA MET A 390 -16.37 4.90 23.10
C MET A 390 -14.87 4.87 22.95
N HIS A 391 -14.23 3.78 23.33
CA HIS A 391 -12.81 3.59 23.18
C HIS A 391 -12.50 2.19 22.62
N ASP A 392 -11.44 2.08 21.84
CA ASP A 392 -10.96 0.81 21.31
C ASP A 392 -9.54 0.48 21.78
N PHE A 393 -9.14 1.04 22.94
CA PHE A 393 -7.87 0.70 23.57
C PHE A 393 -7.81 -0.76 23.98
N GLU A 394 -6.60 -1.25 24.21
CA GLU A 394 -6.32 -2.64 24.57
C GLU A 394 -7.14 -3.08 25.81
N SER A 395 -7.76 -4.26 25.72
CA SER A 395 -8.59 -4.87 26.78
C SER A 395 -9.97 -4.24 27.02
N ASN A 396 -10.45 -3.31 26.18
CA ASN A 396 -11.80 -2.76 26.31
C ASN A 396 -12.89 -3.71 25.75
N TYR A 397 -12.99 -4.88 26.31
CA TYR A 397 -13.99 -5.87 25.89
C TYR A 397 -15.45 -5.47 26.18
N LYS A 398 -15.70 -4.52 27.07
CA LYS A 398 -17.05 -4.04 27.38
C LYS A 398 -17.69 -3.37 26.17
N THR A 399 -16.97 -2.46 25.54
CA THR A 399 -17.41 -1.81 24.31
C THR A 399 -17.51 -2.82 23.17
N LEU A 400 -16.49 -3.64 22.97
CA LEU A 400 -16.50 -4.65 21.92
C LEU A 400 -17.74 -5.55 22.00
N THR A 401 -18.09 -6.02 23.20
CA THR A 401 -19.23 -6.92 23.40
C THR A 401 -20.58 -6.21 23.18
N ALA A 402 -20.68 -4.94 23.55
CA ALA A 402 -21.92 -4.16 23.41
C ALA A 402 -22.16 -3.61 22.00
N LEU A 403 -21.11 -3.48 21.19
CA LEU A 403 -21.15 -2.72 19.93
C LEU A 403 -22.18 -3.25 18.94
N SER A 404 -22.23 -4.57 18.73
CA SER A 404 -23.20 -5.19 17.82
C SER A 404 -24.65 -4.85 18.21
N ASP A 405 -24.97 -4.99 19.48
CA ASP A 405 -26.30 -4.74 19.99
C ASP A 405 -26.68 -3.25 19.94
N ILE A 406 -25.71 -2.35 20.16
CA ILE A 406 -25.91 -0.90 20.01
C ILE A 406 -26.26 -0.56 18.56
N ILE A 407 -25.57 -1.15 17.59
CA ILE A 407 -25.85 -0.91 16.18
C ILE A 407 -27.23 -1.46 15.80
N ASP A 408 -27.54 -2.67 16.23
CA ASP A 408 -28.85 -3.29 15.96
C ASP A 408 -29.99 -2.48 16.58
N TYR A 409 -29.83 -2.01 17.81
CA TYR A 409 -30.79 -1.11 18.45
C TYR A 409 -30.98 0.17 17.64
N GLY A 410 -29.90 0.81 17.22
CA GLY A 410 -29.98 2.03 16.42
C GLY A 410 -30.73 1.81 15.11
N LYS A 411 -30.40 0.76 14.37
CA LYS A 411 -31.06 0.41 13.11
C LYS A 411 -32.55 0.08 13.32
N ALA A 412 -32.85 -0.75 14.30
CA ALA A 412 -34.25 -1.12 14.63
C ALA A 412 -35.10 0.08 15.03
N ASN A 413 -34.49 1.11 15.61
CA ASN A 413 -35.16 2.36 15.97
C ASN A 413 -35.05 3.44 14.88
N GLY A 414 -34.59 3.12 13.65
CA GLY A 414 -34.56 4.02 12.50
C GLY A 414 -33.56 5.16 12.65
N TYR A 415 -32.44 4.95 13.37
CA TYR A 415 -31.30 5.85 13.33
C TYR A 415 -30.45 5.57 12.09
N GLU A 416 -29.89 6.63 11.51
CA GLU A 416 -28.86 6.55 10.48
C GLU A 416 -27.48 6.55 11.13
N PHE A 417 -26.54 5.79 10.57
CA PHE A 417 -25.15 5.74 11.03
C PHE A 417 -24.25 6.40 10.01
N LEU A 418 -23.49 7.41 10.43
CA LEU A 418 -22.52 8.11 9.60
C LEU A 418 -21.15 8.22 10.33
N ALA A 419 -20.08 8.32 9.55
CA ALA A 419 -18.80 8.79 10.06
C ALA A 419 -18.79 10.34 10.11
N ILE A 420 -18.03 10.91 11.01
CA ILE A 420 -17.82 12.37 11.08
C ILE A 420 -16.97 12.80 9.87
N ASP A 421 -17.39 13.87 9.22
CA ASP A 421 -16.63 14.55 8.19
C ASP A 421 -16.56 16.06 8.45
N MET A 422 -15.91 16.80 7.54
CA MET A 422 -15.76 18.26 7.71
C MET A 422 -17.08 19.04 7.54
N SER A 423 -18.14 18.43 7.01
CA SER A 423 -19.49 19.01 6.92
C SER A 423 -20.33 18.71 8.16
N THR A 424 -19.90 17.78 9.01
CA THR A 424 -20.63 17.38 10.21
C THR A 424 -20.69 18.50 11.22
N ALA A 425 -21.89 18.78 11.75
CA ALA A 425 -22.09 19.77 12.80
C ALA A 425 -21.26 19.40 14.05
N MET A 426 -20.41 20.31 14.48
CA MET A 426 -19.53 20.10 15.62
C MET A 426 -20.32 20.01 16.94
N VAL A 427 -20.25 18.87 17.58
CA VAL A 427 -20.73 18.71 18.97
C VAL A 427 -19.60 19.15 19.90
N ARG A 428 -19.85 20.15 20.71
CA ARG A 428 -18.87 20.78 21.59
C ARG A 428 -19.40 20.93 23.01
N HIS A 429 -18.53 20.69 23.97
CA HIS A 429 -18.80 20.96 25.37
C HIS A 429 -18.56 22.43 25.70
N SER A 430 -19.12 22.88 26.80
CA SER A 430 -18.75 24.19 27.42
C SER A 430 -17.31 24.10 27.94
N VAL A 431 -16.50 25.08 27.59
CA VAL A 431 -15.08 25.10 27.96
C VAL A 431 -14.94 25.57 29.43
N ASN A 432 -14.35 24.73 30.28
CA ASN A 432 -14.21 24.96 31.71
C ASN A 432 -12.82 25.41 32.17
N ASN A 433 -11.85 25.51 31.30
CA ASN A 433 -10.48 25.95 31.60
C ASN A 433 -9.94 26.93 30.58
#